data_f80036c600ae08aa9351ef4b66c7b1fa
#
_entry.id   f80036c600ae08aa9351ef4b66c7b1fa
#
_cell.length_a   1.000
_cell.length_b   1.000
_cell.length_c   1.000
_cell.angle_alpha   90.00
_cell.angle_beta   90.00
_cell.angle_gamma   90.00
#
_symmetry.space_group_name_H-M   'P 1'
#
loop_
_entity.id
_entity.type
_entity.pdbx_description
1 polymer ?
#
loop_
_entity_poly.entity_id
_entity_poly.type
_entity_poly.pdbx_seq_one_letter_code
_entity_poly.pdbx_strand_id
1 'polypeptide(L)'
;EAISPLGSALRFAPSSVSGTTRWQRRNAKVEFEWMAPEWRIKLDIPFEDAPLRGELRLARDEALALLHPLTKDRPAYTHKAAGMKATGVLDLGDQRLDFREAYGTLDWTRSLANRETRWKWASFAGRSKARDIVGLNLSAEVYDDAAGDSRENGFWLNGKVHPLGGVRFELPKDPGVSDWRIVSRSTAGGRPEVEL
;
A
#
# COMPACT_ATOMS: atom_id res chain seq x y z
N GLU A 1 -21.60 0.69 -9.74
CA GLU A 1 -20.17 0.31 -9.85
C GLU A 1 -19.50 1.24 -10.84
N ALA A 2 -18.60 2.09 -10.35
CA ALA A 2 -17.82 2.92 -11.24
C ALA A 2 -16.74 2.04 -11.91
N ILE A 3 -16.91 1.77 -13.18
CA ILE A 3 -15.88 1.07 -13.97
C ILE A 3 -14.70 2.03 -14.14
N SER A 4 -13.58 1.71 -13.50
CA SER A 4 -12.36 2.51 -13.64
C SER A 4 -11.97 2.63 -15.12
N PRO A 5 -11.80 3.86 -15.66
CA PRO A 5 -11.32 4.05 -17.03
C PRO A 5 -9.88 3.55 -17.22
N LEU A 6 -9.21 3.16 -16.13
CA LEU A 6 -7.82 2.74 -16.13
C LEU A 6 -7.59 1.39 -16.82
N GLY A 7 -8.55 0.48 -16.81
CA GLY A 7 -8.42 -0.82 -17.53
C GLY A 7 -7.12 -1.56 -17.19
N SER A 8 -6.82 -2.57 -17.97
CA SER A 8 -5.73 -3.55 -17.75
C SER A 8 -4.40 -3.23 -18.41
N ALA A 9 -4.01 -1.97 -18.56
CA ALA A 9 -2.71 -1.64 -19.15
C ALA A 9 -1.59 -1.82 -18.12
N LEU A 10 -0.97 -3.01 -18.12
CA LEU A 10 0.25 -3.27 -17.34
C LEU A 10 1.43 -2.49 -17.94
N ARG A 11 2.08 -1.68 -17.14
CA ARG A 11 3.35 -1.04 -17.47
C ARG A 11 4.31 -1.16 -16.30
N PHE A 12 5.55 -1.50 -16.61
CA PHE A 12 6.61 -1.51 -15.59
C PHE A 12 7.25 -0.12 -15.53
N ALA A 13 7.43 0.37 -14.31
CA ALA A 13 8.26 1.55 -14.11
C ALA A 13 9.70 1.27 -14.59
N PRO A 14 10.36 2.25 -15.21
CA PRO A 14 11.75 2.06 -15.67
C PRO A 14 12.74 1.88 -14.50
N SER A 15 12.41 2.41 -13.33
CA SER A 15 13.20 2.28 -12.12
C SER A 15 12.32 2.00 -10.90
N SER A 16 12.84 1.23 -9.95
CA SER A 16 12.21 0.96 -8.66
C SER A 16 12.61 1.95 -7.56
N VAL A 17 13.59 2.80 -7.80
CA VAL A 17 14.18 3.69 -6.79
C VAL A 17 14.05 5.17 -7.11
N SER A 18 13.78 5.52 -8.35
CA SER A 18 13.61 6.91 -8.77
C SER A 18 12.88 7.01 -10.10
N GLY A 19 12.37 8.18 -10.38
CA GLY A 19 11.76 8.50 -11.65
C GLY A 19 10.25 8.64 -11.60
N THR A 20 9.67 8.71 -12.78
CA THR A 20 8.25 8.93 -12.97
C THR A 20 7.62 7.71 -13.62
N THR A 21 6.56 7.19 -12.99
CA THR A 21 5.66 6.22 -13.61
C THR A 21 4.44 6.96 -14.10
N ARG A 22 4.22 6.91 -15.40
CA ARG A 22 3.11 7.60 -16.05
C ARG A 22 2.20 6.59 -16.71
N TRP A 23 0.92 6.68 -16.37
CA TRP A 23 -0.13 5.93 -17.03
C TRP A 23 -1.06 6.90 -17.74
N GLN A 24 -1.37 6.60 -19.00
CA GLN A 24 -2.29 7.39 -19.80
C GLN A 24 -3.14 6.48 -20.69
N ARG A 25 -4.44 6.69 -20.67
CA ARG A 25 -5.37 6.03 -21.59
C ARG A 25 -6.48 7.01 -21.96
N ARG A 26 -6.66 7.25 -23.26
CA ARG A 26 -7.54 8.32 -23.76
C ARG A 26 -7.20 9.65 -23.03
N ASN A 27 -8.17 10.23 -22.33
CA ASN A 27 -8.01 11.51 -21.61
C ASN A 27 -7.63 11.32 -20.14
N ALA A 28 -7.59 10.08 -19.62
CA ALA A 28 -7.22 9.81 -18.24
C ALA A 28 -5.71 9.73 -18.08
N LYS A 29 -5.16 10.42 -17.08
CA LYS A 29 -3.73 10.43 -16.75
C LYS A 29 -3.54 10.23 -15.25
N VAL A 30 -2.59 9.35 -14.92
CA VAL A 30 -2.08 9.17 -13.55
C VAL A 30 -0.57 9.19 -13.61
N GLU A 31 0.03 9.99 -12.76
CA GLU A 31 1.48 10.13 -12.68
C GLU A 31 1.92 9.94 -11.24
N PHE A 32 2.85 9.02 -11.02
CA PHE A 32 3.56 8.83 -9.76
C PHE A 32 4.99 9.27 -9.97
N GLU A 33 5.45 10.24 -9.22
CA GLU A 33 6.80 10.77 -9.31
C GLU A 33 7.49 10.72 -7.95
N TRP A 34 8.65 10.08 -7.92
CA TRP A 34 9.52 10.11 -6.78
C TRP A 34 10.40 11.38 -6.82
N MET A 35 10.15 12.28 -5.90
CA MET A 35 10.90 13.52 -5.72
C MET A 35 11.42 13.55 -4.28
N ALA A 36 12.59 12.95 -4.03
CA ALA A 36 13.11 12.90 -2.66
C ALA A 36 12.95 14.24 -1.93
N PRO A 37 12.35 14.25 -0.73
CA PRO A 37 12.00 13.11 0.12
C PRO A 37 10.50 12.69 0.05
N GLU A 38 9.79 12.95 -1.02
CA GLU A 38 8.35 12.70 -1.11
C GLU A 38 7.93 12.03 -2.43
N TRP A 39 6.78 11.36 -2.40
CA TRP A 39 6.04 10.96 -3.58
C TRP A 39 5.07 12.06 -3.97
N ARG A 40 5.02 12.38 -5.25
CA ARG A 40 4.00 13.22 -5.85
C ARG A 40 3.11 12.37 -6.74
N ILE A 41 1.80 12.47 -6.53
CA ILE A 41 0.80 11.75 -7.32
C ILE A 41 -0.09 12.79 -7.99
N LYS A 42 -0.10 12.79 -9.33
CA LYS A 42 -0.98 13.66 -10.11
C LYS A 42 -2.07 12.84 -10.76
N LEU A 43 -3.28 13.35 -10.67
CA LEU A 43 -4.49 12.73 -11.21
C LEU A 43 -5.19 13.70 -12.17
N ASP A 44 -5.56 13.19 -13.34
CA ASP A 44 -6.48 13.85 -14.28
C ASP A 44 -7.30 12.73 -14.94
N ILE A 45 -8.43 12.41 -14.30
CA ILE A 45 -9.28 11.28 -14.68
C ILE A 45 -10.68 11.81 -14.98
N PRO A 46 -11.09 11.83 -16.26
CA PRO A 46 -12.41 12.27 -16.66
C PRO A 46 -13.43 11.15 -16.40
N PHE A 47 -13.92 11.04 -15.17
CA PHE A 47 -15.12 10.24 -14.93
C PHE A 47 -16.31 10.92 -15.59
N GLU A 48 -17.29 10.12 -15.99
CA GLU A 48 -18.44 10.59 -16.76
C GLU A 48 -19.24 11.66 -16.02
N ASP A 49 -19.45 11.47 -14.71
CA ASP A 49 -20.26 12.34 -13.88
C ASP A 49 -19.46 13.40 -13.12
N ALA A 50 -18.19 13.13 -12.81
CA ALA A 50 -17.39 14.04 -11.99
C ALA A 50 -15.89 13.82 -12.23
N PRO A 51 -15.19 14.68 -12.99
CA PRO A 51 -13.75 14.53 -13.22
C PRO A 51 -12.98 14.61 -11.89
N LEU A 52 -12.00 13.69 -11.72
CA LEU A 52 -11.09 13.70 -10.58
C LEU A 52 -9.76 14.30 -11.02
N ARG A 53 -9.38 15.42 -10.41
CA ARG A 53 -8.15 16.15 -10.73
C ARG A 53 -7.43 16.61 -9.47
N GLY A 54 -6.13 16.66 -9.54
CA GLY A 54 -5.32 17.26 -8.49
C GLY A 54 -3.99 16.59 -8.26
N GLU A 55 -3.40 16.95 -7.13
CA GLU A 55 -2.07 16.48 -6.73
C GLU A 55 -2.08 16.12 -5.25
N LEU A 56 -1.50 14.97 -4.94
CA LEU A 56 -1.18 14.54 -3.58
C LEU A 56 0.33 14.40 -3.43
N ARG A 57 0.82 14.67 -2.23
CA ARG A 57 2.19 14.46 -1.80
C ARG A 57 2.21 13.59 -0.57
N LEU A 58 3.04 12.56 -0.58
CA LEU A 58 3.21 11.65 0.52
C LEU A 58 4.67 11.71 0.97
N ALA A 59 4.87 12.14 2.21
CA ALA A 59 6.20 12.20 2.80
C ALA A 59 6.77 10.79 2.94
N ARG A 60 8.05 10.62 2.59
CA ARG A 60 8.72 9.33 2.77
C ARG A 60 9.15 9.15 4.21
N ASP A 61 8.76 8.01 4.75
CA ASP A 61 9.26 7.45 6.00
C ASP A 61 10.07 6.17 5.70
N GLU A 62 10.48 5.46 6.74
CA GLU A 62 11.12 4.15 6.56
C GLU A 62 10.19 3.18 5.82
N ALA A 63 10.77 2.29 5.05
CA ALA A 63 10.04 1.35 4.22
C ALA A 63 10.64 -0.06 4.29
N LEU A 64 9.81 -1.06 4.07
CA LEU A 64 10.25 -2.42 3.80
C LEU A 64 10.51 -2.56 2.30
N ALA A 65 11.70 -2.97 1.94
CA ALA A 65 12.06 -3.32 0.57
C ALA A 65 12.54 -4.76 0.54
N LEU A 66 11.85 -5.61 -0.21
CA LEU A 66 12.00 -7.05 -0.14
C LEU A 66 12.17 -7.66 -1.52
N LEU A 67 12.99 -8.70 -1.58
CA LEU A 67 13.13 -9.55 -2.76
C LEU A 67 12.69 -10.96 -2.39
N HIS A 68 11.62 -11.43 -3.00
CA HIS A 68 11.10 -12.77 -2.81
C HIS A 68 11.41 -13.65 -4.03
N PRO A 69 12.04 -14.79 -3.85
CA PRO A 69 12.20 -15.77 -4.91
C PRO A 69 10.88 -16.54 -5.11
N LEU A 70 10.04 -16.10 -6.06
CA LEU A 70 8.84 -16.85 -6.42
C LEU A 70 9.18 -18.20 -7.05
N THR A 71 10.18 -18.19 -7.93
CA THR A 71 10.88 -19.36 -8.47
C THR A 71 12.34 -18.98 -8.66
N LYS A 72 13.20 -19.96 -9.01
CA LYS A 72 14.62 -19.72 -9.30
C LYS A 72 14.85 -18.53 -10.25
N ASP A 73 13.97 -18.35 -11.23
CA ASP A 73 14.15 -17.39 -12.32
C ASP A 73 13.11 -16.23 -12.29
N ARG A 74 12.24 -16.18 -11.29
CA ARG A 74 11.18 -15.17 -11.19
C ARG A 74 11.13 -14.57 -9.79
N PRO A 75 11.96 -13.57 -9.51
CA PRO A 75 11.87 -12.84 -8.26
C PRO A 75 10.68 -11.86 -8.27
N ALA A 76 10.11 -11.61 -7.10
CA ALA A 76 9.24 -10.48 -6.83
C ALA A 76 9.97 -9.47 -5.96
N TYR A 77 10.08 -8.25 -6.44
CA TYR A 77 10.52 -7.11 -5.61
C TYR A 77 9.28 -6.37 -5.14
N THR A 78 9.19 -6.10 -3.86
CA THR A 78 8.11 -5.31 -3.27
C THR A 78 8.65 -4.24 -2.34
N HIS A 79 7.94 -3.12 -2.30
CA HIS A 79 8.27 -1.96 -1.49
C HIS A 79 7.02 -1.50 -0.77
N LYS A 80 7.03 -1.54 0.56
CA LYS A 80 5.89 -1.23 1.42
C LYS A 80 6.25 -0.10 2.37
N ALA A 81 5.34 0.86 2.50
CA ALA A 81 5.37 1.87 3.57
C ALA A 81 3.95 2.18 4.03
N ALA A 82 3.80 2.56 5.29
CA ALA A 82 2.51 2.94 5.84
C ALA A 82 2.67 4.05 6.89
N GLY A 83 1.59 4.79 7.17
CA GLY A 83 1.64 5.93 8.06
C GLY A 83 2.28 7.18 7.43
N MET A 84 2.43 7.21 6.11
CA MET A 84 3.01 8.34 5.39
C MET A 84 2.10 9.56 5.50
N LYS A 85 2.63 10.70 5.96
CA LYS A 85 1.86 11.95 5.92
C LYS A 85 1.52 12.33 4.49
N ALA A 86 0.25 12.59 4.24
CA ALA A 86 -0.24 12.98 2.94
C ALA A 86 -0.81 14.39 2.99
N THR A 87 -0.49 15.19 1.97
CA THR A 87 -1.01 16.53 1.77
C THR A 87 -1.41 16.73 0.32
N GLY A 88 -2.23 17.70 0.04
CA GLY A 88 -2.61 18.05 -1.32
C GLY A 88 -4.08 18.36 -1.47
N VAL A 89 -4.50 18.46 -2.71
CA VAL A 89 -5.89 18.77 -3.06
C VAL A 89 -6.31 17.90 -4.22
N LEU A 90 -7.53 17.36 -4.11
CA LEU A 90 -8.22 16.70 -5.21
C LEU A 90 -9.57 17.39 -5.42
N ASP A 91 -9.90 17.67 -6.66
CA ASP A 91 -11.21 18.11 -7.07
C ASP A 91 -11.96 16.94 -7.72
N LEU A 92 -13.14 16.61 -7.20
CA LEU A 92 -14.04 15.60 -7.75
C LEU A 92 -15.33 16.32 -8.19
N GLY A 93 -15.42 16.61 -9.48
CA GLY A 93 -16.46 17.53 -9.98
C GLY A 93 -16.37 18.88 -9.25
N ASP A 94 -17.46 19.26 -8.59
CA ASP A 94 -17.55 20.50 -7.81
C ASP A 94 -17.07 20.35 -6.36
N GLN A 95 -16.71 19.13 -5.93
CA GLN A 95 -16.24 18.87 -4.58
C GLN A 95 -14.73 19.04 -4.52
N ARG A 96 -14.27 19.91 -3.61
CA ARG A 96 -12.86 20.08 -3.29
C ARG A 96 -12.48 19.31 -2.03
N LEU A 97 -11.57 18.36 -2.14
CA LEU A 97 -11.04 17.55 -1.06
C LEU A 97 -9.63 18.06 -0.69
N ASP A 98 -9.51 18.64 0.49
CA ASP A 98 -8.25 19.18 1.01
C ASP A 98 -7.64 18.20 2.02
N PHE A 99 -6.47 17.68 1.69
CA PHE A 99 -5.74 16.71 2.49
C PHE A 99 -4.67 17.43 3.33
N ARG A 100 -5.03 17.92 4.51
CA ARG A 100 -4.10 18.58 5.46
C ARG A 100 -3.60 17.67 6.55
N GLU A 101 -4.45 16.72 6.97
CA GLU A 101 -4.16 15.73 8.02
C GLU A 101 -4.55 14.33 7.53
N ALA A 102 -4.01 13.96 6.40
CA ALA A 102 -4.24 12.64 5.81
C ALA A 102 -2.99 11.76 5.94
N TYR A 103 -3.21 10.47 5.82
CA TYR A 103 -2.15 9.47 5.86
C TYR A 103 -2.33 8.51 4.70
N GLY A 104 -1.22 8.05 4.17
CA GLY A 104 -1.19 7.13 3.05
C GLY A 104 -0.38 5.87 3.31
N THR A 105 -0.58 4.92 2.45
CA THR A 105 0.22 3.70 2.35
C THR A 105 0.81 3.60 0.95
N LEU A 106 1.98 2.97 0.84
CA LEU A 106 2.61 2.63 -0.41
C LEU A 106 2.70 1.11 -0.51
N ASP A 107 2.13 0.57 -1.57
CA ASP A 107 2.37 -0.79 -2.01
C ASP A 107 2.84 -0.75 -3.47
N TRP A 108 4.12 -1.01 -3.67
CA TRP A 108 4.71 -1.08 -4.99
C TRP A 108 5.36 -2.44 -5.19
N THR A 109 4.95 -3.15 -6.22
CA THR A 109 5.46 -4.48 -6.52
C THR A 109 5.86 -4.58 -7.99
N ARG A 110 7.01 -5.18 -8.22
CA ARG A 110 7.49 -5.57 -9.55
C ARG A 110 7.78 -7.06 -9.55
N SER A 111 6.96 -7.82 -10.25
CA SER A 111 7.07 -9.28 -10.27
C SER A 111 6.53 -9.88 -11.57
N LEU A 112 6.95 -11.10 -11.82
CA LEU A 112 6.32 -12.01 -12.76
C LEU A 112 5.50 -13.02 -11.96
N ALA A 113 4.40 -12.55 -11.38
CA ALA A 113 3.54 -13.35 -10.54
C ALA A 113 2.90 -14.54 -11.27
N ASN A 114 2.44 -15.52 -10.52
CA ASN A 114 1.64 -16.60 -11.07
C ASN A 114 0.31 -16.06 -11.60
N ARG A 115 -0.29 -16.77 -12.57
CA ARG A 115 -1.59 -16.39 -13.12
C ARG A 115 -2.70 -16.37 -12.06
N GLU A 116 -2.62 -17.28 -11.11
CA GLU A 116 -3.47 -17.29 -9.93
C GLU A 116 -2.62 -17.03 -8.70
N THR A 117 -2.98 -16.02 -7.95
CA THR A 117 -2.37 -15.67 -6.68
C THR A 117 -3.49 -15.42 -5.68
N ARG A 118 -3.37 -16.02 -4.50
CA ARG A 118 -4.33 -15.83 -3.40
C ARG A 118 -3.56 -15.31 -2.20
N TRP A 119 -4.13 -14.32 -1.53
CA TRP A 119 -3.56 -13.77 -0.30
C TRP A 119 -4.64 -13.10 0.53
N LYS A 120 -4.36 -12.96 1.81
CA LYS A 120 -5.07 -12.07 2.71
C LYS A 120 -4.19 -10.85 2.94
N TRP A 121 -4.78 -9.68 2.90
CA TRP A 121 -4.04 -8.44 3.01
C TRP A 121 -4.86 -7.38 3.72
N ALA A 122 -4.19 -6.65 4.62
CA ALA A 122 -4.73 -5.46 5.27
C ALA A 122 -3.67 -4.37 5.29
N SER A 123 -4.10 -3.14 5.07
CA SER A 123 -3.25 -1.96 5.16
C SER A 123 -4.01 -0.84 5.85
N PHE A 124 -3.30 -0.11 6.70
CA PHE A 124 -3.86 0.99 7.45
C PHE A 124 -2.84 2.11 7.62
N ALA A 125 -3.32 3.34 7.63
CA ALA A 125 -2.56 4.51 8.02
C ALA A 125 -3.45 5.50 8.77
N GLY A 126 -2.98 6.04 9.89
CA GLY A 126 -3.77 6.95 10.71
C GLY A 126 -3.06 7.41 11.97
N ARG A 127 -3.84 7.80 12.97
CA ARG A 127 -3.33 8.17 14.29
C ARG A 127 -3.89 7.25 15.38
N SER A 128 -3.06 6.95 16.35
CA SER A 128 -3.47 6.30 17.61
C SER A 128 -4.25 7.28 18.50
N LYS A 129 -4.87 6.75 19.57
CA LYS A 129 -5.48 7.58 20.62
C LYS A 129 -4.45 8.50 21.31
N ALA A 130 -3.20 8.09 21.37
CA ALA A 130 -2.08 8.91 21.87
C ALA A 130 -1.56 9.93 20.84
N ARG A 131 -2.21 10.03 19.67
CA ARG A 131 -1.86 10.92 18.56
C ARG A 131 -0.58 10.54 17.79
N ASP A 132 0.00 9.38 18.08
CA ASP A 132 1.10 8.86 17.26
C ASP A 132 0.62 8.52 15.86
N ILE A 133 1.48 8.73 14.88
CA ILE A 133 1.21 8.27 13.51
C ILE A 133 1.50 6.78 13.46
N VAL A 134 0.48 6.02 13.05
CA VAL A 134 0.56 4.57 12.95
C VAL A 134 0.26 4.10 11.52
N GLY A 135 0.95 3.05 11.11
CA GLY A 135 0.73 2.39 9.84
C GLY A 135 0.91 0.89 9.95
N LEU A 136 0.22 0.16 9.09
CA LEU A 136 0.28 -1.30 9.03
C LEU A 136 0.31 -1.76 7.58
N ASN A 137 1.10 -2.78 7.31
CA ASN A 137 0.98 -3.64 6.14
C ASN A 137 1.05 -5.09 6.63
N LEU A 138 -0.02 -5.83 6.45
CA LEU A 138 -0.18 -7.19 6.94
C LEU A 138 -0.60 -8.08 5.78
N SER A 139 0.13 -9.16 5.55
CA SER A 139 -0.18 -10.14 4.51
C SER A 139 0.03 -11.56 5.01
N ALA A 140 -0.71 -12.49 4.45
CA ALA A 140 -0.57 -13.92 4.66
C ALA A 140 -0.88 -14.68 3.38
N GLU A 141 -0.32 -15.88 3.25
CA GLU A 141 -0.59 -16.87 2.19
C GLU A 141 0.09 -16.55 0.83
N VAL A 142 0.86 -15.48 0.69
CA VAL A 142 1.50 -15.14 -0.61
C VAL A 142 3.02 -15.31 -0.60
N TYR A 143 3.68 -14.85 0.44
CA TYR A 143 5.14 -14.89 0.57
C TYR A 143 5.58 -15.44 1.93
N ASP A 144 4.73 -16.27 2.52
CA ASP A 144 5.03 -16.89 3.82
C ASP A 144 6.11 -17.97 3.63
N ASP A 145 7.02 -18.01 4.57
CA ASP A 145 7.98 -19.09 4.65
C ASP A 145 7.36 -20.38 5.25
N ALA A 146 8.17 -21.41 5.43
CA ALA A 146 7.71 -22.69 5.98
C ALA A 146 7.17 -22.58 7.43
N ALA A 147 7.57 -21.54 8.18
CA ALA A 147 7.05 -21.25 9.51
C ALA A 147 5.77 -20.40 9.47
N GLY A 148 5.37 -19.94 8.28
CA GLY A 148 4.24 -19.05 8.05
C GLY A 148 4.55 -17.59 8.41
N ASP A 149 5.82 -17.19 8.39
CA ASP A 149 6.23 -15.81 8.59
C ASP A 149 6.38 -15.11 7.24
N SER A 150 5.82 -13.92 7.13
CA SER A 150 5.97 -13.06 5.97
C SER A 150 6.84 -11.85 6.30
N ARG A 151 7.86 -11.61 5.48
CA ARG A 151 8.72 -10.42 5.61
C ARG A 151 8.05 -9.14 5.14
N GLU A 152 6.88 -9.21 4.53
CA GLU A 152 6.09 -8.05 4.13
C GLU A 152 5.34 -7.40 5.30
N ASN A 153 5.26 -8.09 6.45
CA ASN A 153 4.51 -7.62 7.58
C ASN A 153 5.31 -6.56 8.35
N GLY A 154 4.70 -5.42 8.55
CA GLY A 154 5.31 -4.31 9.26
C GLY A 154 4.30 -3.41 9.95
N PHE A 155 4.75 -2.88 11.08
CA PHE A 155 4.10 -1.82 11.84
C PHE A 155 4.96 -0.57 11.78
N TRP A 156 4.38 0.56 11.44
CA TRP A 156 5.05 1.86 11.46
C TRP A 156 4.57 2.68 12.64
N LEU A 157 5.51 3.21 13.39
CA LEU A 157 5.25 4.14 14.48
C LEU A 157 6.09 5.41 14.27
N ASN A 158 5.41 6.54 14.06
CA ASN A 158 6.04 7.85 13.82
C ASN A 158 7.14 7.80 12.75
N GLY A 159 6.86 7.10 11.64
CA GLY A 159 7.76 6.99 10.48
C GLY A 159 8.82 5.90 10.59
N LYS A 160 8.93 5.19 11.72
CA LYS A 160 9.86 4.07 11.91
C LYS A 160 9.15 2.74 11.71
N VAL A 161 9.75 1.86 10.92
CA VAL A 161 9.22 0.53 10.66
C VAL A 161 9.70 -0.49 11.69
N HIS A 162 8.77 -1.28 12.19
CA HIS A 162 8.98 -2.43 13.05
C HIS A 162 8.51 -3.68 12.29
N PRO A 163 9.43 -4.50 11.76
CA PRO A 163 9.05 -5.73 11.07
C PRO A 163 8.29 -6.67 12.00
N LEU A 164 7.22 -7.24 11.50
CA LEU A 164 6.41 -8.24 12.18
C LEU A 164 6.76 -9.65 11.67
N GLY A 165 6.29 -10.67 12.36
CA GLY A 165 6.34 -12.07 11.92
C GLY A 165 5.16 -12.47 11.05
N GLY A 166 4.72 -13.71 11.20
CA GLY A 166 3.52 -14.19 10.57
C GLY A 166 2.26 -13.51 11.10
N VAL A 167 1.25 -13.44 10.26
CA VAL A 167 -0.03 -12.81 10.59
C VAL A 167 -1.16 -13.81 10.35
N ARG A 168 -2.08 -13.90 11.30
CA ARG A 168 -3.28 -14.70 11.18
C ARG A 168 -4.50 -13.80 11.04
N PHE A 169 -5.24 -14.02 9.97
CA PHE A 169 -6.53 -13.39 9.72
C PHE A 169 -7.65 -14.30 10.19
N GLU A 170 -8.36 -13.90 11.21
CA GLU A 170 -9.56 -14.57 11.71
C GLU A 170 -10.77 -13.87 11.09
N LEU A 171 -11.26 -14.46 10.01
CA LEU A 171 -12.39 -13.90 9.27
C LEU A 171 -13.69 -14.48 9.82
N PRO A 172 -14.71 -13.66 10.10
CA PRO A 172 -16.03 -14.14 10.49
C PRO A 172 -16.73 -14.85 9.31
N LYS A 173 -17.78 -15.60 9.60
CA LYS A 173 -18.59 -16.26 8.55
C LYS A 173 -19.21 -15.26 7.59
N ASP A 174 -19.60 -14.09 8.10
CA ASP A 174 -20.09 -12.97 7.31
C ASP A 174 -19.13 -11.77 7.45
N PRO A 175 -18.14 -11.65 6.53
CA PRO A 175 -17.15 -10.59 6.60
C PRO A 175 -17.69 -9.17 6.39
N GLY A 176 -18.90 -9.04 5.86
CA GLY A 176 -19.52 -7.74 5.60
C GLY A 176 -20.19 -7.10 6.80
N VAL A 177 -20.50 -7.88 7.85
CA VAL A 177 -21.29 -7.42 9.01
C VAL A 177 -20.64 -7.72 10.36
N SER A 178 -19.52 -8.42 10.37
CA SER A 178 -18.85 -8.82 11.61
C SER A 178 -17.40 -8.32 11.64
N ASP A 179 -16.89 -8.10 12.85
CA ASP A 179 -15.53 -7.64 13.04
C ASP A 179 -14.50 -8.69 12.58
N TRP A 180 -13.44 -8.21 11.96
CA TRP A 180 -12.29 -9.01 11.61
C TRP A 180 -11.29 -8.93 12.75
N ARG A 181 -10.63 -10.04 13.05
CA ARG A 181 -9.51 -10.07 13.99
C ARG A 181 -8.24 -10.45 13.24
N ILE A 182 -7.23 -9.62 13.35
CA ILE A 182 -5.93 -9.84 12.72
C ILE A 182 -4.87 -9.79 13.81
N VAL A 183 -4.10 -10.86 13.94
CA VAL A 183 -3.09 -10.99 14.99
C VAL A 183 -1.74 -11.29 14.37
N SER A 184 -0.73 -10.50 14.71
CA SER A 184 0.65 -10.85 14.41
C SER A 184 1.13 -11.94 15.36
N ARG A 185 1.86 -12.92 14.85
CA ARG A 185 2.52 -13.91 15.70
C ARG A 185 3.81 -13.32 16.25
N SER A 186 3.98 -13.43 17.58
CA SER A 186 5.29 -13.17 18.19
C SER A 186 6.29 -14.18 17.65
N THR A 187 7.42 -13.70 17.18
CA THR A 187 8.55 -14.56 16.78
C THR A 187 9.55 -14.65 17.92
N ALA A 188 10.33 -15.74 17.96
CA ALA A 188 11.39 -15.96 18.95
C ALA A 188 12.45 -14.83 19.00
N GLY A 189 12.40 -13.86 18.10
CA GLY A 189 13.31 -12.72 18.03
C GLY A 189 12.79 -11.43 18.70
N GLY A 190 11.75 -11.50 19.52
CA GLY A 190 11.23 -10.34 20.28
C GLY A 190 10.57 -9.27 19.40
N ARG A 191 10.01 -9.66 18.26
CA ARG A 191 9.22 -8.74 17.42
C ARG A 191 7.92 -8.36 18.11
N PRO A 192 7.42 -7.13 17.90
CA PRO A 192 6.18 -6.68 18.52
C PRO A 192 5.01 -7.55 18.09
N GLU A 193 4.07 -7.73 19.02
CA GLU A 193 2.77 -8.33 18.75
C GLU A 193 1.76 -7.21 18.54
N VAL A 194 0.94 -7.36 17.50
CA VAL A 194 -0.12 -6.41 17.14
C VAL A 194 -1.42 -7.18 16.99
N GLU A 195 -2.46 -6.68 17.62
CA GLU A 195 -3.83 -7.16 17.48
C GLU A 195 -4.73 -6.02 17.01
N LEU A 196 -5.57 -6.29 16.01
CA LEU A 196 -6.52 -5.37 15.39
C LEU A 196 -7.93 -5.96 15.40
#